data_cbaffc2dbd0f74acffcdf774ee81bdf1
#
_entry.id   cbaffc2dbd0f74acffcdf774ee81bdf1
#
_cell.length_a   1.000
_cell.length_b   1.000
_cell.length_c   1.000
_cell.angle_alpha   90.00
_cell.angle_beta   90.00
_cell.angle_gamma   90.00
#
_symmetry.space_group_name_H-M   'P 1'
#
loop_
_entity.id
_entity.type
_entity.pdbx_description
1 polymer ?
#
loop_
_entity_poly.entity_id
_entity_poly.type
_entity_poly.pdbx_seq_one_letter_code
_entity_poly.pdbx_strand_id
1 'polypeptide(L)'
;MTYADAILLQENTAKKVQSAMDDFGDVRRVCGVDIAYSSSSDAAYGSAVIMDRNMQQLVESIDVQTVVKHPYVQGLLMLREAEPIFYTLKSLKNSYDLLLVDGHGLLHPRKCGLACFVGVTLNKPTIGVAKSLLCGTVRPDGFVELGGELLGYAVSKKMYVSVGHRITLKTAIAFVKDVGVEALRLADINSKRNRKKRSIG
;
A
#
# COMPACT_ATOMS: atom_id res chain seq x y z
N MET A 1 14.85 2.27 16.72
CA MET A 1 14.91 1.00 15.97
C MET A 1 16.08 1.06 15.02
N THR A 2 17.01 0.12 15.09
CA THR A 2 18.11 0.01 14.12
C THR A 2 17.62 -0.57 12.80
N TYR A 3 18.42 -0.48 11.73
CA TYR A 3 18.07 -1.12 10.45
C TYR A 3 18.05 -2.66 10.57
N ALA A 4 18.91 -3.23 11.41
CA ALA A 4 18.89 -4.67 11.68
C ALA A 4 17.60 -5.11 12.36
N ASP A 5 17.13 -4.36 13.37
CA ASP A 5 15.82 -4.62 14.02
C ASP A 5 14.67 -4.51 13.03
N ALA A 6 14.74 -3.55 12.11
CA ALA A 6 13.71 -3.36 11.10
C ALA A 6 13.68 -4.51 10.07
N ILE A 7 14.83 -5.02 9.67
CA ILE A 7 14.95 -6.19 8.80
C ILE A 7 14.34 -7.42 9.50
N LEU A 8 14.73 -7.67 10.76
CA LEU A 8 14.20 -8.79 11.54
C LEU A 8 12.68 -8.68 11.74
N LEU A 9 12.17 -7.47 12.03
CA LEU A 9 10.74 -7.21 12.13
C LEU A 9 10.02 -7.51 10.81
N GLN A 10 10.61 -7.13 9.68
CA GLN A 10 10.07 -7.35 8.35
C GLN A 10 10.03 -8.86 8.03
N GLU A 11 11.09 -9.61 8.30
CA GLU A 11 11.16 -11.06 8.12
C GLU A 11 10.14 -11.81 9.00
N ASN A 12 9.98 -11.38 10.25
CA ASN A 12 8.98 -11.94 11.15
C ASN A 12 7.54 -11.60 10.72
N THR A 13 7.33 -10.43 10.13
CA THR A 13 6.04 -10.04 9.57
C THR A 13 5.72 -10.84 8.31
N ALA A 14 6.71 -11.10 7.45
CA ALA A 14 6.54 -11.93 6.25
C ALA A 14 5.92 -13.30 6.57
N LYS A 15 6.33 -13.94 7.66
CA LYS A 15 5.81 -15.25 8.12
C LYS A 15 4.33 -15.20 8.52
N LYS A 16 3.78 -14.03 8.78
CA LYS A 16 2.38 -13.81 9.20
C LYS A 16 1.47 -13.43 8.04
N VAL A 17 2.02 -13.23 6.85
CA VAL A 17 1.23 -12.88 5.67
C VAL A 17 0.35 -14.06 5.26
N GLN A 18 -0.94 -13.84 5.16
CA GLN A 18 -1.91 -14.80 4.68
C GLN A 18 -2.23 -14.47 3.22
N SER A 19 -1.71 -15.26 2.29
CA SER A 19 -1.84 -15.05 0.84
C SER A 19 -2.71 -16.10 0.14
N ALA A 20 -3.13 -17.13 0.89
CA ALA A 20 -4.01 -18.19 0.41
C ALA A 20 -5.48 -18.00 0.83
N MET A 21 -5.77 -16.98 1.62
CA MET A 21 -7.13 -16.65 2.07
C MET A 21 -7.73 -15.58 1.17
N ASP A 22 -9.00 -15.73 0.85
CA ASP A 22 -9.80 -14.74 0.15
C ASP A 22 -11.00 -14.34 1.01
N ASP A 23 -10.82 -13.34 1.87
CA ASP A 23 -11.93 -12.70 2.60
C ASP A 23 -12.68 -11.69 1.71
N PHE A 24 -12.72 -11.96 0.41
CA PHE A 24 -13.15 -10.98 -0.61
C PHE A 24 -14.67 -10.97 -0.84
N GLY A 25 -15.41 -11.96 -0.33
CA GLY A 25 -16.85 -12.13 -0.62
C GLY A 25 -17.71 -10.92 -0.24
N ASP A 26 -17.40 -10.25 0.87
CA ASP A 26 -18.20 -9.17 1.44
C ASP A 26 -17.54 -7.78 1.33
N VAL A 27 -16.57 -7.59 0.45
CA VAL A 27 -15.97 -6.27 0.24
C VAL A 27 -17.00 -5.30 -0.31
N ARG A 28 -17.38 -4.30 0.47
CA ARG A 28 -18.32 -3.23 0.11
C ARG A 28 -17.62 -1.88 -0.04
N ARG A 29 -16.55 -1.65 0.74
CA ARG A 29 -15.81 -0.39 0.79
C ARG A 29 -14.33 -0.65 0.64
N VAL A 30 -13.70 0.15 -0.20
CA VAL A 30 -12.28 0.09 -0.50
C VAL A 30 -11.61 1.38 -0.07
N CYS A 31 -10.55 1.27 0.69
CA CYS A 31 -9.75 2.41 1.13
C CYS A 31 -8.43 2.45 0.33
N GLY A 32 -8.10 3.59 -0.22
CA GLY A 32 -6.75 3.88 -0.72
C GLY A 32 -6.02 4.80 0.25
N VAL A 33 -4.73 4.57 0.49
CA VAL A 33 -3.89 5.41 1.34
C VAL A 33 -2.57 5.73 0.68
N ASP A 34 -2.17 7.00 0.75
CA ASP A 34 -0.89 7.51 0.23
C ASP A 34 -0.29 8.57 1.13
N ILE A 35 1.04 8.69 1.12
CA ILE A 35 1.81 9.66 1.91
C ILE A 35 2.71 10.46 0.98
N ALA A 36 2.60 11.78 1.02
CA ALA A 36 3.53 12.69 0.37
C ALA A 36 4.44 13.38 1.41
N TYR A 37 5.67 13.69 1.02
CA TYR A 37 6.69 14.26 1.91
C TYR A 37 7.07 15.67 1.51
N SER A 38 7.31 16.52 2.50
CA SER A 38 7.97 17.81 2.29
C SER A 38 9.40 17.59 1.77
N SER A 39 9.85 18.47 0.90
CA SER A 39 11.25 18.52 0.45
C SER A 39 12.15 19.34 1.40
N SER A 40 11.56 20.14 2.30
CA SER A 40 12.28 21.10 3.14
C SER A 40 12.15 20.82 4.64
N SER A 41 11.39 19.81 5.04
CA SER A 41 11.16 19.48 6.45
C SER A 41 10.76 18.00 6.62
N ASP A 42 10.66 17.55 7.86
CA ASP A 42 10.17 16.21 8.20
C ASP A 42 8.64 16.06 8.11
N ALA A 43 7.93 17.04 7.55
CA ALA A 43 6.49 16.97 7.40
C ALA A 43 6.08 15.94 6.36
N ALA A 44 5.07 15.14 6.71
CA ALA A 44 4.40 14.21 5.84
C ALA A 44 2.90 14.54 5.75
N TYR A 45 2.32 14.30 4.60
CA TYR A 45 0.92 14.58 4.30
C TYR A 45 0.25 13.29 3.87
N GLY A 46 -0.50 12.71 4.78
CA GLY A 46 -1.28 11.51 4.53
C GLY A 46 -2.65 11.83 3.97
N SER A 47 -3.10 11.04 3.02
CA SER A 47 -4.49 11.05 2.56
C SER A 47 -5.04 9.63 2.54
N ALA A 48 -6.28 9.47 3.02
CA ALA A 48 -7.02 8.23 2.88
C ALA A 48 -8.39 8.51 2.26
N VAL A 49 -8.76 7.70 1.29
CA VAL A 49 -10.00 7.83 0.54
C VAL A 49 -10.74 6.50 0.57
N ILE A 50 -11.98 6.51 1.07
CA ILE A 50 -12.89 5.36 1.02
C ILE A 50 -13.88 5.56 -0.12
N MET A 51 -13.98 4.56 -0.97
CA MET A 51 -14.98 4.48 -2.03
C MET A 51 -15.83 3.21 -1.90
N ASP A 52 -16.97 3.18 -2.56
CA ASP A 52 -17.72 1.94 -2.74
C ASP A 52 -16.89 0.92 -3.54
N ARG A 53 -17.32 -0.35 -3.52
CA ARG A 53 -16.60 -1.45 -4.17
C ARG A 53 -16.32 -1.19 -5.65
N ASN A 54 -17.24 -0.51 -6.33
CA ASN A 54 -17.16 -0.28 -7.78
C ASN A 54 -16.35 0.98 -8.12
N MET A 55 -15.78 1.66 -7.12
CA MET A 55 -15.00 2.91 -7.27
C MET A 55 -15.79 4.05 -7.91
N GLN A 56 -17.12 4.08 -7.76
CA GLN A 56 -18.00 5.09 -8.35
C GLN A 56 -18.42 6.15 -7.33
N GLN A 57 -18.65 5.76 -6.07
CA GLN A 57 -19.10 6.66 -5.02
C GLN A 57 -18.03 6.91 -3.98
N LEU A 58 -17.72 8.18 -3.75
CA LEU A 58 -16.89 8.60 -2.62
C LEU A 58 -17.69 8.49 -1.32
N VAL A 59 -17.17 7.73 -0.36
CA VAL A 59 -17.76 7.56 0.98
C VAL A 59 -17.12 8.51 1.98
N GLU A 60 -15.79 8.58 1.99
CA GLU A 60 -15.03 9.45 2.89
C GLU A 60 -13.68 9.82 2.27
N SER A 61 -13.22 11.04 2.52
CA SER A 61 -11.85 11.45 2.20
C SER A 61 -11.31 12.27 3.35
N ILE A 62 -10.14 11.89 3.85
CA ILE A 62 -9.46 12.63 4.92
C ILE A 62 -8.03 12.93 4.50
N ASP A 63 -7.54 14.06 5.01
CA ASP A 63 -6.17 14.51 4.83
C ASP A 63 -5.59 14.87 6.21
N VAL A 64 -4.38 14.39 6.48
CA VAL A 64 -3.70 14.65 7.76
C VAL A 64 -2.27 15.13 7.52
N GLN A 65 -1.76 15.93 8.44
CA GLN A 65 -0.33 16.25 8.51
C GLN A 65 0.28 15.52 9.69
N THR A 66 1.43 14.93 9.47
CA THR A 66 2.23 14.22 10.47
C THR A 66 3.71 14.48 10.20
N VAL A 67 4.58 13.79 10.92
CA VAL A 67 6.03 13.89 10.74
C VAL A 67 6.62 12.53 10.39
N VAL A 68 7.74 12.56 9.65
CA VAL A 68 8.52 11.38 9.33
C VAL A 68 9.69 11.27 10.28
N LYS A 69 9.88 10.11 10.88
CA LYS A 69 10.95 9.87 11.85
C LYS A 69 12.20 9.22 11.25
N HIS A 70 12.06 8.68 10.04
CA HIS A 70 13.14 7.91 9.39
C HIS A 70 13.39 8.35 7.95
N PRO A 71 14.64 8.38 7.49
CA PRO A 71 14.95 8.64 6.10
C PRO A 71 14.43 7.51 5.21
N TYR A 72 14.35 7.78 3.90
CA TYR A 72 14.08 6.72 2.94
C TYR A 72 15.26 5.75 2.86
N VAL A 73 14.97 4.46 3.06
CA VAL A 73 15.91 3.36 2.86
C VAL A 73 15.25 2.34 1.94
N GLN A 74 15.91 2.07 0.82
CA GLN A 74 15.40 1.10 -0.15
C GLN A 74 15.18 -0.27 0.49
N GLY A 75 14.01 -0.86 0.30
CA GLY A 75 13.63 -2.13 0.91
C GLY A 75 13.21 -2.02 2.39
N LEU A 76 13.21 -0.83 2.99
CA LEU A 76 12.71 -0.58 4.35
C LEU A 76 11.70 0.58 4.39
N LEU A 77 10.91 0.74 3.32
CA LEU A 77 9.91 1.80 3.19
C LEU A 77 8.94 1.82 4.38
N MET A 78 8.67 0.68 4.98
CA MET A 78 7.79 0.56 6.14
C MET A 78 8.25 1.38 7.35
N LEU A 79 9.57 1.60 7.53
CA LEU A 79 10.09 2.47 8.59
C LEU A 79 9.64 3.92 8.42
N ARG A 80 9.60 4.36 7.18
CA ARG A 80 9.25 5.74 6.84
C ARG A 80 7.74 5.96 6.80
N GLU A 81 6.98 5.00 6.28
CA GLU A 81 5.60 5.19 5.89
C GLU A 81 4.55 4.52 6.78
N ALA A 82 4.91 3.47 7.52
CA ALA A 82 3.90 2.74 8.28
C ALA A 82 3.23 3.60 9.36
N GLU A 83 4.01 4.37 10.14
CA GLU A 83 3.46 5.23 11.18
C GLU A 83 2.56 6.35 10.61
N PRO A 84 2.98 7.13 9.59
CA PRO A 84 2.11 8.05 8.87
C PRO A 84 0.82 7.41 8.33
N ILE A 85 0.91 6.21 7.74
CA ILE A 85 -0.25 5.48 7.23
C ILE A 85 -1.22 5.13 8.37
N PHE A 86 -0.73 4.56 9.48
CA PHE A 86 -1.58 4.22 10.62
C PHE A 86 -2.26 5.44 11.22
N TYR A 87 -1.53 6.55 11.35
CA TYR A 87 -2.09 7.81 11.82
C TYR A 87 -3.20 8.32 10.89
N THR A 88 -2.98 8.25 9.57
CA THR A 88 -3.96 8.64 8.56
C THR A 88 -5.21 7.76 8.63
N LEU A 89 -5.04 6.43 8.62
CA LEU A 89 -6.16 5.49 8.66
C LEU A 89 -6.97 5.56 9.95
N LYS A 90 -6.31 5.85 11.10
CA LYS A 90 -6.99 6.04 12.39
C LYS A 90 -7.92 7.26 12.41
N SER A 91 -7.70 8.23 11.55
CA SER A 91 -8.53 9.44 11.45
C SER A 91 -9.82 9.24 10.66
N LEU A 92 -9.99 8.09 9.99
CA LEU A 92 -11.22 7.72 9.29
C LEU A 92 -12.36 7.47 10.29
N LYS A 93 -13.57 7.91 9.91
CA LYS A 93 -14.81 7.66 10.68
C LYS A 93 -15.53 6.40 10.19
N ASN A 94 -15.44 6.12 8.90
CA ASN A 94 -16.06 4.95 8.29
C ASN A 94 -15.10 3.76 8.24
N SER A 95 -15.66 2.55 8.38
CA SER A 95 -14.93 1.31 8.15
C SER A 95 -14.73 1.04 6.66
N TYR A 96 -13.71 0.26 6.35
CA TYR A 96 -13.42 -0.28 5.01
C TYR A 96 -13.07 -1.77 5.13
N ASP A 97 -13.23 -2.50 4.02
CA ASP A 97 -13.07 -3.96 3.98
C ASP A 97 -11.77 -4.35 3.26
N LEU A 98 -11.33 -3.56 2.28
CA LEU A 98 -10.10 -3.73 1.52
C LEU A 98 -9.24 -2.48 1.57
N LEU A 99 -7.94 -2.64 1.74
CA LEU A 99 -6.97 -1.55 1.72
C LEU A 99 -6.06 -1.64 0.48
N LEU A 100 -5.95 -0.54 -0.25
CA LEU A 100 -4.95 -0.33 -1.32
C LEU A 100 -3.84 0.57 -0.78
N VAL A 101 -2.59 0.09 -0.84
CA VAL A 101 -1.40 0.81 -0.36
C VAL A 101 -0.47 1.12 -1.52
N ASP A 102 -0.01 2.38 -1.63
CA ASP A 102 1.04 2.74 -2.61
C ASP A 102 2.38 2.14 -2.17
N GLY A 103 2.67 0.96 -2.67
CA GLY A 103 3.88 0.20 -2.35
C GLY A 103 3.74 -1.28 -2.61
N HIS A 104 4.86 -1.98 -2.52
CA HIS A 104 4.89 -3.42 -2.72
C HIS A 104 4.34 -4.19 -1.50
N GLY A 105 3.75 -5.36 -1.79
CA GLY A 105 3.42 -6.39 -0.82
C GLY A 105 4.46 -7.53 -0.79
N LEU A 106 4.04 -8.76 -1.12
CA LEU A 106 4.93 -9.93 -1.20
C LEU A 106 6.02 -9.80 -2.28
N LEU A 107 5.81 -8.98 -3.32
CA LEU A 107 6.82 -8.68 -4.32
C LEU A 107 7.91 -7.77 -3.72
N HIS A 108 8.73 -8.36 -2.86
CA HIS A 108 9.76 -7.69 -2.08
C HIS A 108 10.90 -8.68 -1.78
N PRO A 109 12.20 -8.26 -1.71
CA PRO A 109 13.30 -9.18 -1.45
C PRO A 109 13.15 -10.04 -0.20
N ARG A 110 12.50 -9.52 0.85
CA ARG A 110 12.16 -10.23 2.10
C ARG A 110 10.69 -10.62 2.20
N LYS A 111 9.96 -10.67 1.07
CA LYS A 111 8.53 -11.01 1.00
C LYS A 111 7.66 -10.22 1.98
N CYS A 112 8.08 -9.00 2.30
CA CYS A 112 7.33 -8.09 3.17
C CYS A 112 7.61 -6.64 2.80
N GLY A 113 6.94 -6.13 1.79
CA GLY A 113 6.89 -4.72 1.49
C GLY A 113 5.92 -3.96 2.42
N LEU A 114 5.73 -2.67 2.13
CA LEU A 114 4.88 -1.78 2.93
C LEU A 114 3.46 -2.32 3.08
N ALA A 115 2.85 -2.81 1.99
CA ALA A 115 1.48 -3.32 2.02
C ALA A 115 1.33 -4.59 2.89
N CYS A 116 2.35 -5.47 2.92
CA CYS A 116 2.35 -6.61 3.84
C CYS A 116 2.44 -6.15 5.29
N PHE A 117 3.36 -5.24 5.58
CA PHE A 117 3.55 -4.73 6.94
C PHE A 117 2.28 -4.07 7.49
N VAL A 118 1.67 -3.21 6.70
CA VAL A 118 0.42 -2.53 7.06
C VAL A 118 -0.73 -3.53 7.18
N GLY A 119 -0.90 -4.43 6.20
CA GLY A 119 -1.98 -5.40 6.19
C GLY A 119 -1.95 -6.38 7.36
N VAL A 120 -0.77 -6.91 7.69
CA VAL A 120 -0.57 -7.80 8.86
C VAL A 120 -0.83 -7.05 10.16
N THR A 121 -0.33 -5.82 10.30
CA THR A 121 -0.52 -5.01 11.52
C THR A 121 -1.99 -4.67 11.76
N LEU A 122 -2.75 -4.37 10.71
CA LEU A 122 -4.18 -4.06 10.80
C LEU A 122 -5.07 -5.30 10.76
N ASN A 123 -4.50 -6.46 10.43
CA ASN A 123 -5.22 -7.72 10.16
C ASN A 123 -6.36 -7.54 9.15
N LYS A 124 -6.08 -6.85 8.02
CA LYS A 124 -7.06 -6.52 6.98
C LYS A 124 -6.64 -7.00 5.59
N PRO A 125 -7.58 -7.39 4.73
CA PRO A 125 -7.31 -7.60 3.31
C PRO A 125 -6.61 -6.38 2.72
N THR A 126 -5.44 -6.60 2.11
CA THR A 126 -4.59 -5.50 1.63
C THR A 126 -3.92 -5.88 0.32
N ILE A 127 -3.95 -4.95 -0.64
CA ILE A 127 -3.25 -5.05 -1.92
C ILE A 127 -2.18 -3.97 -1.97
N GLY A 128 -0.98 -4.37 -2.35
CA GLY A 128 0.11 -3.44 -2.69
C GLY A 128 0.03 -3.07 -4.18
N VAL A 129 0.02 -1.78 -4.47
CA VAL A 129 0.04 -1.22 -5.82
C VAL A 129 1.23 -0.27 -5.94
N ALA A 130 2.27 -0.70 -6.64
CA ALA A 130 3.51 0.07 -6.77
C ALA A 130 3.67 0.65 -8.18
N LYS A 131 4.30 1.81 -8.31
CA LYS A 131 4.52 2.52 -9.58
C LYS A 131 5.75 2.04 -10.33
N SER A 132 6.66 1.33 -9.66
CA SER A 132 7.91 0.81 -10.23
C SER A 132 8.22 -0.58 -9.68
N LEU A 133 8.93 -1.38 -10.45
CA LEU A 133 9.40 -2.70 -10.01
C LEU A 133 10.55 -2.54 -9.03
N LEU A 134 10.44 -3.13 -7.85
CA LEU A 134 11.51 -3.15 -6.85
C LEU A 134 12.47 -4.33 -7.05
N CYS A 135 11.94 -5.50 -7.40
CA CYS A 135 12.68 -6.75 -7.56
C CYS A 135 11.89 -7.73 -8.43
N GLY A 136 12.54 -8.84 -8.81
CA GLY A 136 11.95 -9.87 -9.66
C GLY A 136 12.04 -9.55 -11.15
N THR A 137 11.48 -10.44 -11.97
CA THR A 137 11.49 -10.37 -13.43
C THR A 137 10.05 -10.45 -13.95
N VAL A 138 9.68 -9.53 -14.82
CA VAL A 138 8.36 -9.56 -15.48
C VAL A 138 8.40 -10.61 -16.60
N ARG A 139 7.48 -11.57 -16.55
CA ARG A 139 7.32 -12.61 -17.56
C ARG A 139 6.46 -12.10 -18.74
N PRO A 140 6.48 -12.78 -19.90
CA PRO A 140 5.63 -12.41 -21.03
C PRO A 140 4.13 -12.41 -20.74
N ASP A 141 3.67 -13.23 -19.78
CA ASP A 141 2.29 -13.30 -19.33
C ASP A 141 1.89 -12.20 -18.33
N GLY A 142 2.85 -11.32 -17.98
CA GLY A 142 2.66 -10.20 -17.04
C GLY A 142 2.91 -10.55 -15.57
N PHE A 143 3.05 -11.83 -15.22
CA PHE A 143 3.42 -12.19 -13.85
C PHE A 143 4.84 -11.72 -13.52
N VAL A 144 5.07 -11.40 -12.26
CA VAL A 144 6.40 -11.04 -11.75
C VAL A 144 6.90 -12.17 -10.87
N GLU A 145 8.01 -12.77 -11.31
CA GLU A 145 8.67 -13.88 -10.65
C GLU A 145 9.85 -13.40 -9.81
N LEU A 146 9.96 -13.91 -8.59
CA LEU A 146 11.08 -13.68 -7.69
C LEU A 146 11.44 -14.99 -7.00
N GLY A 147 12.66 -15.52 -7.24
CA GLY A 147 13.12 -16.76 -6.61
C GLY A 147 12.29 -18.00 -6.96
N GLY A 148 11.75 -18.08 -8.18
CA GLY A 148 10.90 -19.18 -8.65
C GLY A 148 9.43 -19.07 -8.21
N GLU A 149 9.03 -18.00 -7.51
CA GLU A 149 7.65 -17.78 -7.08
C GLU A 149 7.01 -16.61 -7.82
N LEU A 150 5.73 -16.74 -8.17
CA LEU A 150 4.94 -15.66 -8.74
C LEU A 150 4.38 -14.79 -7.62
N LEU A 151 4.99 -13.61 -7.38
CA LEU A 151 4.69 -12.74 -6.25
C LEU A 151 4.00 -11.43 -6.63
N GLY A 152 3.85 -11.16 -7.92
CA GLY A 152 3.19 -9.96 -8.40
C GLY A 152 2.73 -10.07 -9.83
N TYR A 153 2.14 -8.99 -10.31
CA TYR A 153 1.66 -8.84 -11.69
C TYR A 153 1.87 -7.40 -12.18
N ALA A 154 2.41 -7.26 -13.38
CA ALA A 154 2.56 -5.99 -14.08
C ALA A 154 1.26 -5.69 -14.85
N VAL A 155 0.39 -4.88 -14.29
CA VAL A 155 -0.83 -4.39 -14.99
C VAL A 155 -0.45 -3.43 -16.11
N SER A 156 0.61 -2.65 -15.90
CA SER A 156 1.21 -1.77 -16.91
C SER A 156 2.67 -1.51 -16.57
N LYS A 157 3.39 -0.75 -17.42
CA LYS A 157 4.78 -0.33 -17.16
C LYS A 157 4.95 0.52 -15.88
N LYS A 158 3.84 1.05 -15.34
CA LYS A 158 3.83 1.93 -14.15
C LYS A 158 2.85 1.45 -13.07
N MET A 159 2.45 0.18 -13.12
CA MET A 159 1.54 -0.38 -12.12
C MET A 159 1.85 -1.86 -11.90
N TYR A 160 2.33 -2.17 -10.70
CA TYR A 160 2.67 -3.51 -10.25
C TYR A 160 1.81 -3.85 -9.04
N VAL A 161 1.11 -4.98 -9.11
CA VAL A 161 0.20 -5.48 -8.07
C VAL A 161 0.85 -6.63 -7.35
N SER A 162 0.75 -6.65 -6.03
CA SER A 162 1.18 -7.78 -5.20
C SER A 162 0.31 -7.92 -3.95
N VAL A 163 0.31 -9.12 -3.39
CA VAL A 163 -0.44 -9.41 -2.16
C VAL A 163 0.12 -8.61 -0.99
N GLY A 164 -0.71 -7.91 -0.24
CA GLY A 164 -0.38 -7.36 1.07
C GLY A 164 -0.70 -8.38 2.18
N HIS A 165 -1.98 -8.68 2.39
CA HIS A 165 -2.45 -9.61 3.42
C HIS A 165 -3.89 -10.07 3.14
N ARG A 166 -4.27 -11.30 3.56
CA ARG A 166 -5.62 -11.89 3.53
C ARG A 166 -6.33 -11.78 2.17
N ILE A 167 -5.56 -11.95 1.09
CA ILE A 167 -6.06 -11.96 -0.28
C ILE A 167 -5.13 -12.81 -1.13
N THR A 168 -5.65 -13.53 -2.14
CA THR A 168 -4.79 -14.23 -3.09
C THR A 168 -4.26 -13.30 -4.17
N LEU A 169 -3.14 -13.67 -4.80
CA LEU A 169 -2.61 -12.89 -5.93
C LEU A 169 -3.61 -12.85 -7.09
N LYS A 170 -4.31 -13.94 -7.36
CA LYS A 170 -5.34 -14.04 -8.41
C LYS A 170 -6.44 -13.00 -8.17
N THR A 171 -6.98 -12.93 -6.95
CA THR A 171 -8.04 -12.00 -6.58
C THR A 171 -7.56 -10.55 -6.59
N ALA A 172 -6.34 -10.28 -6.12
CA ALA A 172 -5.75 -8.95 -6.17
C ALA A 172 -5.59 -8.44 -7.62
N ILE A 173 -5.13 -9.31 -8.53
CA ILE A 173 -5.02 -8.97 -9.97
C ILE A 173 -6.38 -8.71 -10.59
N ALA A 174 -7.35 -9.61 -10.37
CA ALA A 174 -8.71 -9.46 -10.88
C ALA A 174 -9.32 -8.15 -10.39
N PHE A 175 -9.24 -7.86 -9.08
CA PHE A 175 -9.75 -6.62 -8.52
C PHE A 175 -9.17 -5.38 -9.20
N VAL A 176 -7.85 -5.29 -9.31
CA VAL A 176 -7.21 -4.10 -9.89
C VAL A 176 -7.51 -3.95 -11.38
N LYS A 177 -7.65 -5.05 -12.13
CA LYS A 177 -8.00 -5.02 -13.56
C LYS A 177 -9.46 -4.66 -13.81
N ASP A 178 -10.37 -5.21 -13.03
CA ASP A 178 -11.81 -5.13 -13.29
C ASP A 178 -12.46 -3.92 -12.59
N VAL A 179 -11.97 -3.57 -11.40
CA VAL A 179 -12.51 -2.50 -10.56
C VAL A 179 -11.62 -1.25 -10.58
N GLY A 180 -10.30 -1.44 -10.62
CA GLY A 180 -9.34 -0.35 -10.66
C GLY A 180 -8.79 0.05 -9.28
N VAL A 181 -8.15 1.21 -9.23
CA VAL A 181 -7.42 1.73 -8.05
C VAL A 181 -7.80 3.19 -7.75
N GLU A 182 -9.01 3.61 -8.07
CA GLU A 182 -9.43 5.02 -8.01
C GLU A 182 -9.29 5.59 -6.59
N ALA A 183 -9.63 4.83 -5.53
CA ALA A 183 -9.45 5.26 -4.14
C ALA A 183 -7.97 5.59 -3.85
N LEU A 184 -7.04 4.77 -4.33
CA LEU A 184 -5.60 5.02 -4.17
C LEU A 184 -5.13 6.21 -5.02
N ARG A 185 -5.64 6.34 -6.26
CA ARG A 185 -5.32 7.47 -7.13
C ARG A 185 -5.76 8.80 -6.53
N LEU A 186 -6.94 8.86 -5.93
CA LEU A 186 -7.42 10.06 -5.24
C LEU A 186 -6.59 10.36 -4.00
N ALA A 187 -6.21 9.36 -3.21
CA ALA A 187 -5.31 9.53 -2.07
C ALA A 187 -3.95 10.12 -2.50
N ASP A 188 -3.35 9.61 -3.59
CA ASP A 188 -2.09 10.14 -4.16
C ASP A 188 -2.23 11.62 -4.60
N ILE A 189 -3.32 11.96 -5.27
CA ILE A 189 -3.58 13.35 -5.67
C ILE A 189 -3.71 14.27 -4.45
N ASN A 190 -4.49 13.86 -3.45
CA ASN A 190 -4.76 14.64 -2.26
C ASN A 190 -3.50 14.85 -1.41
N SER A 191 -2.72 13.80 -1.14
CA SER A 191 -1.47 13.88 -0.38
C SER A 191 -0.50 14.88 -1.02
N LYS A 192 -0.33 14.81 -2.35
CA LYS A 192 0.52 15.72 -3.12
C LYS A 192 0.00 17.16 -3.17
N ARG A 193 -1.33 17.33 -3.28
CA ARG A 193 -1.97 18.66 -3.23
C ARG A 193 -1.73 19.33 -1.89
N ASN A 194 -1.86 18.61 -0.79
CA ASN A 194 -1.66 19.12 0.55
C ASN A 194 -0.21 19.48 0.81
N ARG A 195 0.73 18.68 0.34
CA ARG A 195 2.15 19.00 0.33
C ARG A 195 2.42 20.37 -0.36
N LYS A 196 1.85 20.57 -1.57
CA LYS A 196 2.06 21.81 -2.33
C LYS A 196 1.48 23.04 -1.62
N LYS A 197 0.25 22.97 -1.09
CA LYS A 197 -0.41 24.08 -0.40
C LYS A 197 0.38 24.58 0.80
N ARG A 198 1.07 23.69 1.52
CA ARG A 198 1.80 24.02 2.76
C ARG A 198 3.30 24.27 2.55
N SER A 199 3.81 24.11 1.33
CA SER A 199 5.19 24.52 0.96
C SER A 199 5.26 25.99 0.52
N ILE A 200 4.12 26.69 0.39
CA ILE A 200 4.01 28.07 -0.11
C ILE A 200 3.69 29.06 1.04
N GLY A 201 3.48 28.60 2.24
CA GLY A 201 3.29 29.42 3.46
C GLY A 201 4.44 29.21 4.44
#